data_5acd81c8489d8f7140ad38b9e59a432a
#
_entry.id   5acd81c8489d8f7140ad38b9e59a432a
#
_cell.length_a   1.000
_cell.length_b   1.000
_cell.length_c   1.000
_cell.angle_alpha   90.00
_cell.angle_beta   90.00
_cell.angle_gamma   90.00
#
_symmetry.space_group_name_H-M   'P 1'
#
loop_
_entity.id
_entity.type
_entity.pdbx_description
1 polymer ?
#
loop_
_entity_poly.entity_id
_entity_poly.type
_entity_poly.pdbx_seq_one_letter_code
_entity_poly.pdbx_strand_id
1 'polypeptide(L)'
;MQKLTLGEVIREMVRKAMASQNGEFKVPVSQIFKLVRGKPYPEMEYDEETDEILNLADRAMPELKSSYIYNTVSRMTELRDANKRARYKFIWIDDEGEQTRPGNFDGDGADKYLVIYVENGAHWTGNREKKKQEAEKEVAIIERFKARLLKITPNVIDLQGEQKEGALIALARYYEMIKETN
;
A
#
# COMPACT_ATOMS: atom_id res chain seq x y z
N MET A 1 -32.65 -6.03 14.23
CA MET A 1 -31.78 -5.37 13.24
C MET A 1 -31.76 -6.21 11.98
N GLN A 2 -31.97 -5.63 10.80
CA GLN A 2 -31.94 -6.39 9.55
C GLN A 2 -30.49 -6.80 9.26
N LYS A 3 -30.26 -8.10 9.02
CA LYS A 3 -28.95 -8.60 8.62
C LYS A 3 -28.67 -8.21 7.18
N LEU A 4 -27.48 -7.67 6.93
CA LEU A 4 -26.99 -7.40 5.59
C LEU A 4 -26.04 -8.51 5.13
N THR A 5 -26.01 -8.76 3.84
CA THR A 5 -24.96 -9.61 3.28
C THR A 5 -23.62 -8.85 3.29
N LEU A 6 -22.51 -9.56 3.38
CA LEU A 6 -21.19 -8.94 3.30
C LEU A 6 -21.02 -8.10 2.01
N GLY A 7 -21.61 -8.58 0.90
CA GLY A 7 -21.60 -7.85 -0.36
C GLY A 7 -22.34 -6.50 -0.31
N GLU A 8 -23.45 -6.41 0.41
CA GLU A 8 -24.19 -5.16 0.61
C GLU A 8 -23.38 -4.19 1.48
N VAL A 9 -22.78 -4.68 2.55
CA VAL A 9 -21.90 -3.87 3.41
C VAL A 9 -20.73 -3.28 2.62
N ILE A 10 -20.05 -4.09 1.81
CA ILE A 10 -18.93 -3.63 0.99
C ILE A 10 -19.39 -2.59 -0.06
N ARG A 11 -20.51 -2.82 -0.74
CA ARG A 11 -21.06 -1.85 -1.72
C ARG A 11 -21.38 -0.52 -1.05
N GLU A 12 -21.98 -0.55 0.12
CA GLU A 12 -22.27 0.67 0.89
C GLU A 12 -21.01 1.41 1.31
N MET A 13 -19.96 0.69 1.73
CA MET A 13 -18.65 1.29 2.01
C MET A 13 -18.06 1.98 0.80
N VAL A 14 -18.14 1.35 -0.38
CA VAL A 14 -17.67 1.94 -1.65
C VAL A 14 -18.46 3.22 -1.96
N ARG A 15 -19.79 3.21 -1.82
CA ARG A 15 -20.63 4.40 -2.05
C ARG A 15 -20.26 5.54 -1.10
N LYS A 16 -20.00 5.22 0.17
CA LYS A 16 -19.54 6.21 1.15
C LYS A 16 -18.15 6.76 0.81
N ALA A 17 -17.23 5.90 0.38
CA ALA A 17 -15.92 6.33 -0.10
C ALA A 17 -16.04 7.23 -1.35
N MET A 18 -16.96 6.91 -2.29
CA MET A 18 -17.22 7.76 -3.45
C MET A 18 -17.78 9.14 -3.07
N ALA A 19 -18.60 9.20 -2.03
CA ALA A 19 -19.19 10.43 -1.53
C ALA A 19 -18.25 11.25 -0.65
N SER A 20 -17.16 10.66 -0.15
CA SER A 20 -16.21 11.35 0.70
C SER A 20 -15.26 12.23 -0.12
N GLN A 21 -14.81 13.35 0.46
CA GLN A 21 -13.92 14.31 -0.21
C GLN A 21 -12.56 13.73 -0.59
N ASN A 22 -12.04 12.81 0.23
CA ASN A 22 -10.76 12.16 0.01
C ASN A 22 -10.85 10.80 -0.71
N GLY A 23 -12.06 10.37 -1.08
CA GLY A 23 -12.27 9.07 -1.70
C GLY A 23 -12.02 7.90 -0.78
N GLU A 24 -12.12 8.09 0.53
CA GLU A 24 -11.82 7.09 1.55
C GLU A 24 -13.01 6.85 2.47
N PHE A 25 -13.23 5.60 2.85
CA PHE A 25 -14.13 5.23 3.92
C PHE A 25 -13.52 4.10 4.76
N LYS A 26 -13.43 4.34 6.07
CA LYS A 26 -12.86 3.42 7.06
C LYS A 26 -13.97 2.90 7.96
N VAL A 27 -14.02 1.59 8.18
CA VAL A 27 -14.98 0.97 9.10
C VAL A 27 -14.29 -0.11 9.92
N PRO A 28 -14.57 -0.21 11.23
CA PRO A 28 -14.03 -1.30 12.06
C PRO A 28 -14.64 -2.63 11.66
N VAL A 29 -13.82 -3.69 11.69
CA VAL A 29 -14.28 -5.05 11.39
C VAL A 29 -15.37 -5.51 12.35
N SER A 30 -15.32 -5.10 13.61
CA SER A 30 -16.38 -5.33 14.59
C SER A 30 -17.75 -4.79 14.16
N GLN A 31 -17.78 -3.64 13.48
CA GLN A 31 -19.02 -3.09 12.92
C GLN A 31 -19.49 -3.88 11.69
N ILE A 32 -18.56 -4.31 10.83
CA ILE A 32 -18.91 -5.20 9.70
C ILE A 32 -19.52 -6.49 10.23
N PHE A 33 -18.89 -7.09 11.23
CA PHE A 33 -19.39 -8.29 11.91
C PHE A 33 -20.83 -8.09 12.40
N LYS A 34 -21.08 -7.01 13.14
CA LYS A 34 -22.41 -6.69 13.66
C LYS A 34 -23.47 -6.58 12.55
N LEU A 35 -23.12 -5.95 11.43
CA LEU A 35 -24.03 -5.79 10.28
C LEU A 35 -24.32 -7.13 9.60
N VAL A 36 -23.31 -8.00 9.47
CA VAL A 36 -23.43 -9.29 8.77
C VAL A 36 -24.02 -10.36 9.66
N ARG A 37 -23.57 -10.49 10.90
CA ARG A 37 -24.03 -11.52 11.84
C ARG A 37 -25.32 -11.14 12.57
N GLY A 38 -25.65 -9.85 12.66
CA GLY A 38 -26.82 -9.34 13.40
C GLY A 38 -26.66 -9.40 14.93
N LYS A 39 -25.45 -9.64 15.41
CA LYS A 39 -25.09 -9.67 16.84
C LYS A 39 -23.85 -8.80 17.09
N PRO A 40 -23.64 -8.29 18.32
CA PRO A 40 -22.45 -7.55 18.65
C PRO A 40 -21.20 -8.42 18.44
N TYR A 41 -20.06 -7.76 18.27
CA TYR A 41 -18.76 -8.45 18.20
C TYR A 41 -18.50 -9.10 19.56
N PRO A 42 -18.16 -10.39 19.62
CA PRO A 42 -17.97 -11.09 20.90
C PRO A 42 -16.80 -10.51 21.69
N GLU A 43 -16.94 -10.42 22.99
CA GLU A 43 -15.82 -10.16 23.88
C GLU A 43 -14.80 -11.30 23.81
N MET A 44 -13.55 -10.99 24.14
CA MET A 44 -12.48 -11.97 24.08
C MET A 44 -12.53 -12.85 25.34
N GLU A 45 -12.58 -14.16 25.13
CA GLU A 45 -12.58 -15.15 26.19
C GLU A 45 -11.23 -15.84 26.23
N TYR A 46 -10.57 -15.80 27.37
CA TYR A 46 -9.25 -16.40 27.58
C TYR A 46 -9.35 -17.65 28.46
N ASP A 47 -8.48 -18.59 28.21
CA ASP A 47 -8.16 -19.63 29.15
C ASP A 47 -7.27 -19.06 30.26
N GLU A 48 -7.70 -19.19 31.54
CA GLU A 48 -6.99 -18.59 32.68
C GLU A 48 -5.61 -19.23 32.94
N GLU A 49 -5.37 -20.44 32.43
CA GLU A 49 -4.14 -21.19 32.67
C GLU A 49 -3.12 -21.00 31.52
N THR A 50 -3.60 -20.86 30.28
CA THR A 50 -2.76 -20.87 29.07
C THR A 50 -2.69 -19.53 28.35
N ASP A 51 -3.49 -18.55 28.75
CA ASP A 51 -3.68 -17.27 28.04
C ASP A 51 -4.13 -17.45 26.57
N GLU A 52 -4.63 -18.64 26.20
CA GLU A 52 -5.14 -18.87 24.85
C GLU A 52 -6.54 -18.30 24.68
N ILE A 53 -6.82 -17.77 23.47
CA ILE A 53 -8.13 -17.23 23.14
C ILE A 53 -9.08 -18.37 22.80
N LEU A 54 -10.07 -18.60 23.66
CA LEU A 54 -11.02 -19.71 23.53
C LEU A 54 -12.04 -19.52 22.39
N ASN A 55 -12.43 -18.29 22.10
CA ASN A 55 -13.50 -17.97 21.15
C ASN A 55 -13.01 -17.31 19.85
N LEU A 56 -11.77 -17.55 19.45
CA LEU A 56 -11.20 -16.97 18.24
C LEU A 56 -12.04 -17.29 16.99
N ALA A 57 -12.55 -18.52 16.88
CA ALA A 57 -13.40 -18.93 15.76
C ALA A 57 -14.72 -18.16 15.68
N ASP A 58 -15.31 -17.79 16.82
CA ASP A 58 -16.54 -17.00 16.88
C ASP A 58 -16.31 -15.51 16.53
N ARG A 59 -15.10 -15.03 16.68
CA ARG A 59 -14.65 -13.68 16.39
C ARG A 59 -14.15 -13.51 14.97
N ALA A 60 -13.74 -14.59 14.33
CA ALA A 60 -13.21 -14.56 12.97
C ALA A 60 -14.28 -14.28 11.91
N MET A 61 -13.86 -13.64 10.83
CA MET A 61 -14.67 -13.39 9.64
C MET A 61 -13.99 -13.97 8.39
N PRO A 62 -13.89 -15.29 8.26
CA PRO A 62 -13.17 -15.92 7.15
C PRO A 62 -13.77 -15.61 5.77
N GLU A 63 -15.04 -15.19 5.73
CA GLU A 63 -15.70 -14.69 4.52
C GLU A 63 -15.18 -13.33 4.05
N LEU A 64 -14.57 -12.55 4.93
CA LEU A 64 -13.97 -11.24 4.62
C LEU A 64 -12.61 -11.41 3.94
N LYS A 65 -12.63 -12.00 2.75
CA LYS A 65 -11.43 -12.32 1.96
C LYS A 65 -11.20 -11.28 0.88
N SER A 66 -9.93 -11.03 0.58
CA SER A 66 -9.51 -10.12 -0.50
C SER A 66 -10.19 -10.43 -1.83
N SER A 67 -10.27 -11.70 -2.20
CA SER A 67 -10.93 -12.12 -3.43
C SER A 67 -12.42 -11.81 -3.45
N TYR A 68 -13.11 -11.97 -2.33
CA TYR A 68 -14.54 -11.65 -2.21
C TYR A 68 -14.78 -10.14 -2.35
N ILE A 69 -13.98 -9.33 -1.66
CA ILE A 69 -14.08 -7.87 -1.73
C ILE A 69 -13.82 -7.40 -3.16
N TYR A 70 -12.73 -7.89 -3.79
CA TYR A 70 -12.40 -7.56 -5.18
C TYR A 70 -13.53 -7.94 -6.12
N ASN A 71 -14.07 -9.14 -6.05
CA ASN A 71 -15.17 -9.60 -6.90
C ASN A 71 -16.45 -8.78 -6.70
N THR A 72 -16.74 -8.36 -5.47
CA THR A 72 -17.90 -7.52 -5.18
C THR A 72 -17.72 -6.13 -5.78
N VAL A 73 -16.57 -5.52 -5.57
CA VAL A 73 -16.24 -4.17 -6.06
C VAL A 73 -16.17 -4.11 -7.58
N SER A 74 -15.55 -5.12 -8.23
CA SER A 74 -15.41 -5.16 -9.68
C SER A 74 -16.74 -5.30 -10.44
N ARG A 75 -17.80 -5.74 -9.77
CA ARG A 75 -19.14 -5.90 -10.33
C ARG A 75 -20.03 -4.67 -10.15
N MET A 76 -19.59 -3.65 -9.43
CA MET A 76 -20.36 -2.44 -9.22
C MET A 76 -20.42 -1.60 -10.50
N THR A 77 -21.65 -1.37 -10.99
CA THR A 77 -21.89 -0.59 -12.21
C THR A 77 -21.48 0.86 -12.05
N GLU A 78 -21.72 1.45 -10.89
CA GLU A 78 -21.39 2.85 -10.57
C GLU A 78 -19.88 3.13 -10.75
N LEU A 79 -19.03 2.13 -10.53
CA LEU A 79 -17.59 2.26 -10.71
C LEU A 79 -17.18 2.16 -12.18
N ARG A 80 -17.92 1.38 -12.98
CA ARG A 80 -17.66 1.21 -14.41
C ARG A 80 -18.10 2.44 -15.18
N ASP A 81 -19.33 2.88 -14.96
CA ASP A 81 -19.94 4.01 -15.65
C ASP A 81 -19.21 5.33 -15.38
N ALA A 82 -18.68 5.48 -14.17
CA ALA A 82 -17.88 6.62 -13.80
C ALA A 82 -16.38 6.50 -14.16
N ASN A 83 -15.97 5.43 -14.83
CA ASN A 83 -14.56 5.09 -15.09
C ASN A 83 -13.68 5.18 -13.83
N LYS A 84 -14.26 4.82 -12.70
CA LYS A 84 -13.61 4.82 -11.40
C LYS A 84 -13.20 3.40 -11.01
N ARG A 85 -12.14 3.29 -10.23
CA ARG A 85 -11.69 2.01 -9.65
C ARG A 85 -11.65 2.14 -8.15
N ALA A 86 -12.40 1.27 -7.46
CA ALA A 86 -12.25 1.14 -6.03
C ALA A 86 -11.10 0.18 -5.72
N ARG A 87 -10.32 0.54 -4.73
CA ARG A 87 -9.31 -0.31 -4.13
C ARG A 87 -9.58 -0.39 -2.64
N TYR A 88 -9.05 -1.41 -1.99
CA TYR A 88 -9.25 -1.64 -0.58
C TYR A 88 -7.93 -2.01 0.09
N LYS A 89 -7.92 -1.79 1.40
CA LYS A 89 -6.80 -2.15 2.25
C LYS A 89 -7.36 -2.51 3.63
N PHE A 90 -6.81 -3.57 4.22
CA PHE A 90 -7.00 -3.84 5.63
C PHE A 90 -5.96 -3.08 6.43
N ILE A 91 -6.41 -2.41 7.48
CA ILE A 91 -5.54 -1.76 8.45
C ILE A 91 -5.69 -2.51 9.77
N TRP A 92 -4.56 -2.89 10.33
CA TRP A 92 -4.43 -3.42 11.66
C TRP A 92 -3.94 -2.31 12.56
N ILE A 93 -4.54 -2.18 13.74
CA ILE A 93 -4.07 -1.26 14.77
C ILE A 93 -3.54 -2.13 15.90
N ASP A 94 -2.33 -1.90 16.31
CA ASP A 94 -1.65 -2.49 17.45
C ASP A 94 -1.02 -1.40 18.33
N ASP A 95 -0.31 -1.80 19.37
CA ASP A 95 0.35 -0.89 20.32
C ASP A 95 1.44 -0.04 19.66
N GLU A 96 1.94 -0.45 18.48
CA GLU A 96 2.95 0.28 17.72
C GLU A 96 2.34 1.21 16.66
N GLY A 97 1.03 1.15 16.44
CA GLY A 97 0.31 1.97 15.48
C GLY A 97 -0.34 1.24 14.32
N GLU A 98 -0.64 1.96 13.23
CA GLU A 98 -1.34 1.39 12.08
C GLU A 98 -0.41 0.54 11.20
N GLN A 99 -0.79 -0.71 11.00
CA GLN A 99 -0.13 -1.62 10.06
C GLN A 99 -1.07 -1.98 8.92
N THR A 100 -0.55 -1.98 7.70
CA THR A 100 -1.30 -2.41 6.52
C THR A 100 -0.93 -3.83 6.17
N ARG A 101 -1.94 -4.70 6.09
CA ARG A 101 -1.75 -6.09 5.65
C ARG A 101 -2.74 -6.41 4.54
N PRO A 102 -2.28 -6.66 3.31
CA PRO A 102 -3.10 -7.26 2.29
C PRO A 102 -3.31 -8.74 2.63
N GLY A 103 -4.49 -9.27 2.39
CA GLY A 103 -4.74 -10.70 2.55
C GLY A 103 -6.13 -11.03 3.08
N ASN A 104 -6.29 -12.27 3.49
CA ASN A 104 -7.51 -12.77 4.09
C ASN A 104 -7.58 -12.34 5.56
N PHE A 105 -8.80 -12.17 6.02
CA PHE A 105 -9.07 -11.92 7.42
C PHE A 105 -9.52 -13.22 8.09
N ASP A 106 -8.65 -13.83 8.86
CA ASP A 106 -8.86 -15.11 9.54
C ASP A 106 -8.56 -15.07 11.05
N GLY A 107 -8.30 -13.90 11.60
CA GLY A 107 -7.98 -13.70 13.00
C GLY A 107 -8.96 -12.80 13.75
N ASP A 108 -8.55 -12.32 14.91
CA ASP A 108 -9.31 -11.36 15.72
C ASP A 108 -9.52 -10.03 15.01
N GLY A 109 -10.74 -9.51 15.08
CA GLY A 109 -11.14 -8.28 14.41
C GLY A 109 -11.29 -7.06 15.31
N ALA A 110 -11.00 -7.18 16.61
CA ALA A 110 -11.29 -6.11 17.57
C ALA A 110 -10.71 -4.77 17.15
N ASP A 111 -9.42 -4.74 16.85
CA ASP A 111 -8.67 -3.53 16.53
C ASP A 111 -8.37 -3.38 15.04
N LYS A 112 -9.22 -3.97 14.18
CA LYS A 112 -8.97 -3.99 12.75
C LYS A 112 -10.00 -3.18 11.99
N TYR A 113 -9.52 -2.56 10.92
CA TYR A 113 -10.35 -1.75 10.05
C TYR A 113 -10.23 -2.22 8.61
N LEU A 114 -11.37 -2.23 7.91
CA LEU A 114 -11.38 -2.27 6.46
C LEU A 114 -11.46 -0.85 5.93
N VAL A 115 -10.51 -0.49 5.07
CA VAL A 115 -10.50 0.80 4.40
C VAL A 115 -10.74 0.58 2.91
N ILE A 116 -11.72 1.27 2.40
CA ILE A 116 -12.02 1.32 0.97
C ILE A 116 -11.56 2.66 0.42
N TYR A 117 -10.78 2.61 -0.64
CA TYR A 117 -10.38 3.77 -1.43
C TYR A 117 -11.02 3.72 -2.81
N VAL A 118 -11.49 4.85 -3.28
CA VAL A 118 -11.95 5.04 -4.66
C VAL A 118 -10.87 5.78 -5.44
N GLU A 119 -10.44 5.23 -6.56
CA GLU A 119 -9.23 5.68 -7.27
C GLU A 119 -9.28 7.15 -7.72
N ASN A 120 -10.41 7.74 -7.94
CA ASN A 120 -10.55 9.16 -8.28
C ASN A 120 -10.68 10.09 -7.05
N GLY A 121 -10.56 9.56 -5.85
CA GLY A 121 -10.43 10.39 -4.65
C GLY A 121 -9.08 11.09 -4.60
N ALA A 122 -9.03 12.26 -3.99
CA ALA A 122 -7.80 13.06 -3.83
C ALA A 122 -6.65 12.26 -3.21
N HIS A 123 -6.96 11.28 -2.38
CA HIS A 123 -5.98 10.40 -1.73
C HIS A 123 -5.18 9.54 -2.72
N TRP A 124 -5.80 9.03 -3.79
CA TRP A 124 -5.12 8.19 -4.77
C TRP A 124 -4.26 8.97 -5.73
N THR A 125 -4.76 10.09 -6.23
CA THR A 125 -3.99 10.97 -7.13
C THR A 125 -2.77 11.50 -6.42
N GLY A 126 -2.89 11.98 -5.19
CA GLY A 126 -1.77 12.51 -4.42
C GLY A 126 -0.64 11.49 -4.16
N ASN A 127 -0.97 10.23 -3.89
CA ASN A 127 0.05 9.19 -3.67
C ASN A 127 0.76 8.76 -4.97
N ARG A 128 0.04 8.74 -6.08
CA ARG A 128 0.61 8.39 -7.39
C ARG A 128 1.51 9.50 -7.92
N GLU A 129 1.08 10.74 -7.77
CA GLU A 129 1.87 11.92 -8.13
C GLU A 129 3.10 12.07 -7.24
N LYS A 130 2.96 11.84 -5.91
CA LYS A 130 4.12 11.82 -5.00
C LYS A 130 5.16 10.78 -5.40
N LYS A 131 4.74 9.52 -5.65
CA LYS A 131 5.68 8.47 -6.10
C LYS A 131 6.34 8.81 -7.44
N LYS A 132 5.59 9.40 -8.37
CA LYS A 132 6.15 9.85 -9.64
C LYS A 132 7.16 10.99 -9.44
N GLN A 133 6.82 11.97 -8.62
CA GLN A 133 7.73 13.09 -8.28
C GLN A 133 8.96 12.62 -7.49
N GLU A 134 8.83 11.65 -6.61
CA GLU A 134 9.97 11.06 -5.89
C GLU A 134 10.91 10.33 -6.87
N ALA A 135 10.36 9.48 -7.74
CA ALA A 135 11.14 8.81 -8.78
C ALA A 135 11.82 9.80 -9.74
N GLU A 136 11.13 10.86 -10.17
CA GLU A 136 11.72 11.92 -11.00
C GLU A 136 12.84 12.68 -10.27
N LYS A 137 12.69 12.91 -8.96
CA LYS A 137 13.74 13.54 -8.15
C LYS A 137 14.95 12.63 -8.00
N GLU A 138 14.77 11.33 -7.78
CA GLU A 138 15.86 10.36 -7.71
C GLU A 138 16.64 10.31 -9.01
N VAL A 139 15.95 10.21 -10.15
CA VAL A 139 16.59 10.26 -11.47
C VAL A 139 17.37 11.56 -11.67
N ALA A 140 16.79 12.70 -11.31
CA ALA A 140 17.46 14.00 -11.45
C ALA A 140 18.71 14.12 -10.54
N ILE A 141 18.69 13.50 -9.35
CA ILE A 141 19.85 13.45 -8.45
C ILE A 141 20.96 12.59 -9.07
N ILE A 142 20.61 11.41 -9.58
CA ILE A 142 21.56 10.51 -10.24
C ILE A 142 22.19 11.18 -11.45
N GLU A 143 21.41 11.83 -12.31
CA GLU A 143 21.91 12.54 -13.48
C GLU A 143 22.84 13.72 -13.13
N ARG A 144 22.49 14.48 -12.07
CA ARG A 144 23.38 15.53 -11.55
C ARG A 144 24.69 14.97 -11.01
N PHE A 145 24.63 13.82 -10.34
CA PHE A 145 25.81 13.15 -9.82
C PHE A 145 26.70 12.64 -10.97
N LYS A 146 26.12 11.96 -11.97
CA LYS A 146 26.83 11.55 -13.19
C LYS A 146 27.49 12.73 -13.88
N ALA A 147 26.78 13.84 -14.06
CA ALA A 147 27.30 15.04 -14.69
C ALA A 147 28.47 15.68 -13.91
N ARG A 148 28.46 15.60 -12.57
CA ARG A 148 29.56 16.01 -11.71
C ARG A 148 30.77 15.11 -11.86
N LEU A 149 30.56 13.78 -11.83
CA LEU A 149 31.63 12.80 -12.00
C LEU A 149 32.31 12.94 -13.37
N LEU A 150 31.55 13.19 -14.44
CA LEU A 150 32.07 13.42 -15.77
C LEU A 150 32.92 14.73 -15.89
N LYS A 151 32.67 15.71 -15.01
CA LYS A 151 33.45 16.98 -14.94
C LYS A 151 34.75 16.86 -14.11
N ILE A 152 34.83 15.80 -13.27
CA ILE A 152 36.06 15.53 -12.54
C ILE A 152 37.04 14.85 -13.49
N THR A 153 37.75 15.67 -14.24
CA THR A 153 38.87 15.20 -15.06
C THR A 153 40.08 15.20 -14.13
N PRO A 154 40.64 14.04 -13.77
CA PRO A 154 41.90 13.99 -13.04
C PRO A 154 42.95 14.72 -13.88
N ASN A 155 43.77 15.51 -13.23
CA ASN A 155 44.84 16.20 -13.92
C ASN A 155 45.91 15.20 -14.33
N VAL A 156 45.75 14.62 -15.53
CA VAL A 156 46.69 13.66 -16.14
C VAL A 156 47.79 14.36 -16.92
N ILE A 157 47.78 15.70 -16.94
CA ILE A 157 48.69 16.50 -17.74
C ILE A 157 50.15 16.32 -17.23
N ASP A 158 50.30 16.19 -15.94
CA ASP A 158 51.62 16.07 -15.28
C ASP A 158 52.19 14.63 -15.26
N LEU A 159 51.40 13.64 -15.73
CA LEU A 159 51.87 12.27 -15.84
C LEU A 159 52.61 12.02 -17.15
N GLN A 160 53.71 11.24 -17.09
CA GLN A 160 54.49 10.90 -18.27
C GLN A 160 54.57 9.39 -18.48
N GLY A 161 54.82 8.98 -19.74
CA GLY A 161 55.03 7.60 -20.13
C GLY A 161 53.90 6.64 -19.76
N GLU A 162 54.24 5.45 -19.27
CA GLU A 162 53.29 4.37 -18.93
C GLU A 162 52.27 4.77 -17.86
N GLN A 163 52.60 5.70 -16.97
CA GLN A 163 51.69 6.20 -15.94
C GLN A 163 50.55 7.00 -16.57
N LYS A 164 50.83 7.81 -17.60
CA LYS A 164 49.84 8.57 -18.33
C LYS A 164 48.88 7.65 -19.11
N GLU A 165 49.42 6.63 -19.73
CA GLU A 165 48.68 5.67 -20.53
C GLU A 165 47.74 4.81 -19.63
N GLY A 166 48.26 4.34 -18.50
CA GLY A 166 47.45 3.63 -17.50
C GLY A 166 46.33 4.48 -16.90
N ALA A 167 46.61 5.74 -16.61
CA ALA A 167 45.62 6.69 -16.10
C ALA A 167 44.51 6.98 -17.11
N LEU A 168 44.83 7.13 -18.39
CA LEU A 168 43.86 7.35 -19.46
C LEU A 168 42.95 6.13 -19.67
N ILE A 169 43.50 4.92 -19.62
CA ILE A 169 42.73 3.68 -19.71
C ILE A 169 41.79 3.55 -18.53
N ALA A 170 42.25 3.81 -17.31
CA ALA A 170 41.43 3.79 -16.12
C ALA A 170 40.27 4.79 -16.16
N LEU A 171 40.58 5.99 -16.68
CA LEU A 171 39.58 7.05 -16.85
C LEU A 171 38.52 6.70 -17.89
N ALA A 172 38.91 6.10 -19.01
CA ALA A 172 37.99 5.66 -20.03
C ALA A 172 37.04 4.58 -19.51
N ARG A 173 37.54 3.59 -18.79
CA ARG A 173 36.73 2.56 -18.12
C ARG A 173 35.78 3.14 -17.08
N TYR A 174 36.25 4.12 -16.32
CA TYR A 174 35.42 4.80 -15.32
C TYR A 174 34.25 5.56 -15.98
N TYR A 175 34.49 6.24 -17.08
CA TYR A 175 33.45 6.93 -17.84
C TYR A 175 32.44 5.96 -18.47
N GLU A 176 32.87 4.82 -18.96
CA GLU A 176 31.97 3.76 -19.46
C GLU A 176 31.09 3.22 -18.34
N MET A 177 31.68 2.86 -17.19
CA MET A 177 30.92 2.42 -16.02
C MET A 177 29.85 3.44 -15.58
N ILE A 178 30.16 4.73 -15.57
CA ILE A 178 29.17 5.78 -15.22
C ILE A 178 28.03 5.85 -16.22
N LYS A 179 28.32 5.65 -17.51
CA LYS A 179 27.29 5.69 -18.58
C LYS A 179 26.38 4.46 -18.55
N GLU A 180 26.92 3.29 -18.18
CA GLU A 180 26.19 2.02 -18.11
C GLU A 180 25.37 1.87 -16.83
N THR A 181 25.60 2.69 -15.81
CA THR A 181 24.83 2.65 -14.56
C THR A 181 23.47 3.32 -14.80
N ASN A 182 22.48 2.50 -15.12
CA ASN A 182 21.07 2.91 -15.26
C ASN A 182 20.30 2.72 -13.97
#